data_c36453992168d8fa7166ed5ef6eb03fd
#
_entry.id   c36453992168d8fa7166ed5ef6eb03fd
#
_cell.length_a   1.000
_cell.length_b   1.000
_cell.length_c   1.000
_cell.angle_alpha   90.00
_cell.angle_beta   90.00
_cell.angle_gamma   90.00
#
_symmetry.space_group_name_H-M   'P 1'
#
loop_
_entity.id
_entity.type
_entity.pdbx_description
1 polymer ?
#
loop_
_entity_poly.entity_id
_entity_poly.type
_entity_poly.pdbx_seq_one_letter_code
_entity_poly.pdbx_strand_id
1 'polypeptide(L)'
;MDASRPGGSGTLAVVAPAEQPKREVPAPQQVLGLDGLRGLAALYVVLFHCWLYTFPGYPRSSAPGWLDPLSFGRLAVVFFLVLSGFSLAIAPARHGWRTAGAGRFLRRRAWRILPPYWAALVMSLVIAWFVVSPSHYGLPTAKSVLVYGLVAQDVFTAPTPNGAFWSIGVESELYLLFPLLLLVRRKFGAAVLVAAVTLPVIAWGMWAPGANPVEGANGLTPHLAPVFVAGMAGAGVVVASERVRRLPWGWLAVLAAAPVAVVGVARGFVWTVNHYFWVDLAVAPAMTMLIVAVATGRSAVIVRFLTARPMRSLGDLSYSLYLIHLPIVMAVIHRVAPHVVGRGLPTFLFTLGVALPVSVLGAWLFARVFELPFKRNRSWRALVAARRS
;
A
#
# COMPACT_ATOMS: atom_id res chain seq x y z
N MET A 1 63.78 -34.57 -64.24
CA MET A 1 64.43 -33.66 -63.35
C MET A 1 63.29 -32.86 -62.68
N ASP A 2 62.88 -33.33 -61.82
CA ASP A 2 62.57 -33.18 -60.38
C ASP A 2 62.05 -31.78 -60.01
N ALA A 3 60.83 -31.70 -59.68
CA ALA A 3 60.17 -30.54 -59.05
C ALA A 3 59.16 -31.01 -58.02
N SER A 4 59.63 -31.13 -56.82
CA SER A 4 58.85 -31.36 -55.60
C SER A 4 58.03 -30.11 -55.17
N ARG A 5 56.71 -30.21 -55.06
CA ARG A 5 55.85 -29.26 -54.38
C ARG A 5 55.58 -29.73 -52.96
N PRO A 6 55.69 -28.88 -51.93
CA PRO A 6 55.15 -29.17 -50.64
C PRO A 6 53.68 -28.67 -50.53
N GLY A 7 52.81 -29.57 -50.16
CA GLY A 7 51.40 -29.24 -49.86
C GLY A 7 51.26 -28.51 -48.54
N GLY A 8 50.67 -27.32 -48.62
CA GLY A 8 50.22 -26.56 -47.45
C GLY A 8 48.81 -26.98 -47.05
N SER A 9 48.63 -27.69 -45.91
CA SER A 9 47.35 -27.95 -45.26
C SER A 9 46.89 -26.69 -44.51
N GLY A 10 46.06 -25.90 -45.16
CA GLY A 10 45.39 -24.77 -44.50
C GLY A 10 44.31 -25.26 -43.53
N THR A 11 44.62 -25.25 -42.29
CA THR A 11 43.62 -25.47 -41.24
C THR A 11 42.70 -24.23 -41.15
N LEU A 12 41.45 -24.36 -41.60
CA LEU A 12 40.44 -23.34 -41.43
C LEU A 12 40.12 -23.22 -39.91
N ALA A 13 40.60 -22.16 -39.26
CA ALA A 13 40.21 -21.81 -37.92
C ALA A 13 38.73 -21.40 -37.93
N VAL A 14 37.90 -22.23 -37.32
CA VAL A 14 36.48 -21.90 -37.05
C VAL A 14 36.48 -20.78 -36.02
N VAL A 15 36.23 -19.57 -36.48
CA VAL A 15 35.99 -18.42 -35.58
C VAL A 15 34.67 -18.62 -34.91
N ALA A 16 34.70 -18.88 -33.58
CA ALA A 16 33.50 -18.96 -32.75
C ALA A 16 32.70 -17.65 -32.87
N PRO A 17 31.36 -17.70 -32.96
CA PRO A 17 30.56 -16.49 -33.03
C PRO A 17 30.79 -15.65 -31.76
N ALA A 18 31.15 -14.38 -31.95
CA ALA A 18 31.28 -13.42 -30.84
C ALA A 18 29.99 -13.40 -30.04
N GLU A 19 30.08 -13.71 -28.74
CA GLU A 19 28.94 -13.58 -27.81
C GLU A 19 28.43 -12.14 -27.90
N GLN A 20 27.22 -11.97 -28.41
CA GLN A 20 26.54 -10.69 -28.39
C GLN A 20 26.39 -10.23 -26.93
N PRO A 21 26.80 -9.01 -26.57
CA PRO A 21 26.68 -8.52 -25.22
C PRO A 21 25.19 -8.62 -24.81
N LYS A 22 24.92 -9.33 -23.73
CA LYS A 22 23.58 -9.45 -23.15
C LYS A 22 23.05 -8.03 -22.97
N ARG A 23 22.04 -7.65 -23.75
CA ARG A 23 21.34 -6.38 -23.59
C ARG A 23 20.91 -6.28 -22.14
N GLU A 24 21.58 -5.46 -21.36
CA GLU A 24 21.14 -5.08 -20.02
C GLU A 24 19.73 -4.49 -20.17
N VAL A 25 18.74 -5.22 -19.67
CA VAL A 25 17.38 -4.70 -19.58
C VAL A 25 17.44 -3.54 -18.58
N PRO A 26 17.19 -2.29 -19.01
CA PRO A 26 17.26 -1.14 -18.11
C PRO A 26 16.43 -1.42 -16.87
N ALA A 27 17.00 -1.22 -15.69
CA ALA A 27 16.27 -1.33 -14.44
C ALA A 27 14.98 -0.48 -14.53
N PRO A 28 13.83 -0.97 -14.07
CA PRO A 28 12.59 -0.19 -14.13
C PRO A 28 12.85 1.16 -13.47
N GLN A 29 12.75 2.24 -14.26
CA GLN A 29 12.93 3.60 -13.73
C GLN A 29 11.94 3.80 -12.60
N GLN A 30 12.44 3.77 -11.36
CA GLN A 30 11.65 4.05 -10.16
C GLN A 30 11.13 5.48 -10.27
N VAL A 31 9.85 5.65 -10.06
CA VAL A 31 9.26 6.99 -9.98
C VAL A 31 9.70 7.60 -8.65
N LEU A 32 10.50 8.66 -8.73
CA LEU A 32 11.10 9.31 -7.57
C LEU A 32 10.02 9.85 -6.63
N GLY A 33 10.22 9.70 -5.32
CA GLY A 33 9.36 10.26 -4.28
C GLY A 33 8.18 9.38 -3.85
N LEU A 34 7.78 8.35 -4.62
CA LEU A 34 6.66 7.49 -4.24
C LEU A 34 6.93 6.69 -2.96
N ASP A 35 8.17 6.25 -2.75
CA ASP A 35 8.52 5.53 -1.53
C ASP A 35 8.47 6.46 -0.31
N GLY A 36 8.89 7.72 -0.45
CA GLY A 36 8.71 8.74 0.61
C GLY A 36 7.25 8.96 0.96
N LEU A 37 6.36 9.04 -0.03
CA LEU A 37 4.91 9.13 0.20
C LEU A 37 4.36 7.92 0.95
N ARG A 38 4.80 6.70 0.59
CA ARG A 38 4.44 5.47 1.32
C ARG A 38 4.90 5.53 2.77
N GLY A 39 6.13 5.97 3.00
CA GLY A 39 6.70 6.11 4.33
C GLY A 39 5.89 7.06 5.20
N LEU A 40 5.55 8.24 4.69
CA LEU A 40 4.73 9.22 5.41
C LEU A 40 3.32 8.69 5.72
N ALA A 41 2.68 8.02 4.75
CA ALA A 41 1.38 7.42 4.98
C ALA A 41 1.43 6.31 6.05
N ALA A 42 2.47 5.46 6.04
CA ALA A 42 2.66 4.43 7.07
C ALA A 42 2.88 5.05 8.45
N LEU A 43 3.71 6.09 8.53
CA LEU A 43 3.94 6.82 9.76
C LEU A 43 2.64 7.42 10.31
N TYR A 44 1.86 8.05 9.44
CA TYR A 44 0.58 8.62 9.83
C TYR A 44 -0.41 7.57 10.35
N VAL A 45 -0.43 6.37 9.78
CA VAL A 45 -1.22 5.24 10.30
C VAL A 45 -0.78 4.86 11.72
N VAL A 46 0.51 4.84 12.02
CA VAL A 46 1.00 4.57 13.38
C VAL A 46 0.53 5.66 14.36
N LEU A 47 0.66 6.93 13.99
CA LEU A 47 0.20 8.07 14.80
C LEU A 47 -1.31 7.98 15.07
N PHE A 48 -2.10 7.67 14.05
CA PHE A 48 -3.53 7.45 14.17
C PHE A 48 -3.85 6.33 15.18
N HIS A 49 -3.18 5.19 15.11
CA HIS A 49 -3.46 4.09 16.03
C HIS A 49 -2.99 4.40 17.46
N CYS A 50 -1.91 5.14 17.66
CA CYS A 50 -1.55 5.66 18.99
C CYS A 50 -2.67 6.56 19.56
N TRP A 51 -3.23 7.43 18.73
CA TRP A 51 -4.35 8.29 19.09
C TRP A 51 -5.62 7.47 19.34
N LEU A 52 -6.02 6.60 18.42
CA LEU A 52 -7.26 5.82 18.43
C LEU A 52 -7.40 4.96 19.69
N TYR A 53 -6.33 4.28 20.08
CA TYR A 53 -6.36 3.35 21.22
C TYR A 53 -6.06 4.01 22.56
N THR A 54 -5.56 5.25 22.55
CA THR A 54 -5.41 6.03 23.79
C THR A 54 -6.70 6.74 24.18
N PHE A 55 -7.43 7.28 23.20
CA PHE A 55 -8.64 8.06 23.46
C PHE A 55 -9.89 7.26 23.03
N PRO A 56 -10.67 6.73 24.01
CA PRO A 56 -11.84 5.91 23.69
C PRO A 56 -12.97 6.74 23.10
N GLY A 57 -13.95 6.05 22.51
CA GLY A 57 -15.20 6.65 22.04
C GLY A 57 -15.20 7.05 20.56
N TYR A 58 -14.24 6.56 19.75
CA TYR A 58 -14.22 6.80 18.30
C TYR A 58 -15.59 6.54 17.64
N PRO A 59 -16.08 7.45 16.79
CA PRO A 59 -15.47 8.69 16.33
C PRO A 59 -15.58 9.90 17.29
N ARG A 60 -16.37 9.82 18.34
CA ARG A 60 -16.49 10.86 19.38
C ARG A 60 -15.41 10.64 20.43
N SER A 61 -14.21 11.03 20.13
CA SER A 61 -13.08 10.79 21.03
C SER A 61 -13.03 11.83 22.17
N SER A 62 -12.45 11.41 23.30
CA SER A 62 -12.13 12.29 24.43
C SER A 62 -10.78 13.02 24.27
N ALA A 63 -10.18 12.98 23.09
CA ALA A 63 -8.92 13.63 22.79
C ALA A 63 -9.05 15.17 22.79
N PRO A 64 -7.99 15.90 23.15
CA PRO A 64 -7.93 17.34 22.92
C PRO A 64 -8.11 17.68 21.43
N GLY A 65 -8.92 18.71 21.10
CA GLY A 65 -9.29 19.06 19.73
C GLY A 65 -8.12 19.34 18.77
N TRP A 66 -6.96 19.77 19.28
CA TRP A 66 -5.77 19.95 18.45
C TRP A 66 -5.17 18.62 17.92
N LEU A 67 -5.58 17.47 18.47
CA LEU A 67 -5.24 16.14 18.00
C LEU A 67 -6.22 15.58 16.96
N ASP A 68 -7.34 16.26 16.70
CA ASP A 68 -8.36 15.80 15.74
C ASP A 68 -7.79 15.49 14.34
N PRO A 69 -6.77 16.23 13.82
CA PRO A 69 -6.15 15.83 12.57
C PRO A 69 -5.61 14.40 12.53
N LEU A 70 -5.20 13.82 13.66
CA LEU A 70 -4.72 12.45 13.71
C LEU A 70 -5.83 11.42 13.49
N SER A 71 -7.08 11.79 13.67
CA SER A 71 -8.25 10.91 13.53
C SER A 71 -8.51 10.43 12.08
N PHE A 72 -7.92 11.08 11.09
CA PHE A 72 -8.09 10.76 9.67
C PHE A 72 -7.16 9.66 9.14
N GLY A 73 -6.66 8.77 10.00
CA GLY A 73 -5.73 7.70 9.61
C GLY A 73 -6.25 6.77 8.53
N ARG A 74 -7.57 6.60 8.42
CA ARG A 74 -8.21 5.88 7.31
C ARG A 74 -7.82 6.46 5.94
N LEU A 75 -7.73 7.79 5.81
CA LEU A 75 -7.34 8.44 4.54
C LEU A 75 -5.93 8.06 4.10
N ALA A 76 -5.02 7.75 5.04
CA ALA A 76 -3.70 7.21 4.67
C ALA A 76 -3.81 5.82 4.04
N VAL A 77 -4.76 4.99 4.48
CA VAL A 77 -5.02 3.68 3.86
C VAL A 77 -5.64 3.86 2.47
N VAL A 78 -6.59 4.77 2.31
CA VAL A 78 -7.15 5.17 1.00
C VAL A 78 -6.02 5.63 0.06
N PHE A 79 -5.10 6.43 0.57
CA PHE A 79 -3.92 6.86 -0.18
C PHE A 79 -3.02 5.70 -0.60
N PHE A 80 -2.81 4.70 0.27
CA PHE A 80 -2.09 3.48 -0.10
C PHE A 80 -2.75 2.74 -1.26
N LEU A 81 -4.07 2.67 -1.31
CA LEU A 81 -4.80 1.99 -2.40
C LEU A 81 -4.67 2.76 -3.72
N VAL A 82 -4.79 4.10 -3.71
CA VAL A 82 -4.50 4.94 -4.90
C VAL A 82 -3.07 4.69 -5.37
N LEU A 83 -2.10 4.72 -4.45
CA LEU A 83 -0.68 4.53 -4.74
C LEU A 83 -0.38 3.11 -5.23
N SER A 84 -1.11 2.10 -4.75
CA SER A 84 -1.02 0.72 -5.21
C SER A 84 -1.50 0.61 -6.66
N GLY A 85 -2.69 1.13 -6.97
CA GLY A 85 -3.23 1.20 -8.33
C GLY A 85 -2.27 1.89 -9.30
N PHE A 86 -1.73 3.05 -8.91
CA PHE A 86 -0.73 3.79 -9.68
C PHE A 86 0.54 2.97 -9.92
N SER A 87 1.11 2.42 -8.84
CA SER A 87 2.40 1.72 -8.90
C SER A 87 2.33 0.42 -9.70
N LEU A 88 1.19 -0.26 -9.69
CA LEU A 88 0.96 -1.45 -10.49
C LEU A 88 0.75 -1.14 -11.97
N ALA A 89 0.10 -0.03 -12.26
CA ALA A 89 -0.25 0.35 -13.62
C ALA A 89 0.90 1.03 -14.38
N ILE A 90 1.91 1.62 -13.70
CA ILE A 90 2.96 2.41 -14.37
C ILE A 90 3.79 1.60 -15.36
N ALA A 91 4.16 0.36 -15.03
CA ALA A 91 4.92 -0.49 -15.94
C ALA A 91 4.05 -0.95 -17.14
N PRO A 92 2.83 -1.48 -16.96
CA PRO A 92 1.90 -1.73 -18.06
C PRO A 92 1.63 -0.49 -18.92
N ALA A 93 1.44 0.68 -18.35
CA ALA A 93 1.19 1.92 -19.09
C ALA A 93 2.32 2.24 -20.07
N ARG A 94 3.58 2.04 -19.67
CA ARG A 94 4.76 2.20 -20.53
C ARG A 94 4.86 1.15 -21.65
N HIS A 95 4.14 0.03 -21.53
CA HIS A 95 4.16 -1.09 -22.47
C HIS A 95 2.79 -1.36 -23.12
N GLY A 96 2.05 -0.30 -23.44
CA GLY A 96 0.74 -0.39 -24.11
C GLY A 96 -0.32 -1.12 -23.29
N TRP A 97 -0.28 -0.98 -21.96
CA TRP A 97 -1.22 -1.58 -21.01
C TRP A 97 -1.23 -3.12 -21.04
N ARG A 98 -0.08 -3.72 -21.31
CA ARG A 98 0.11 -5.18 -21.34
C ARG A 98 0.86 -5.65 -20.10
N THR A 99 0.54 -6.85 -19.62
CA THR A 99 1.31 -7.57 -18.62
C THR A 99 1.99 -8.79 -19.23
N ALA A 100 2.98 -9.32 -18.53
CA ALA A 100 3.63 -10.59 -18.90
C ALA A 100 2.76 -11.84 -18.59
N GLY A 101 1.45 -11.66 -18.38
CA GLY A 101 0.46 -12.68 -18.05
C GLY A 101 -0.05 -12.60 -16.60
N ALA A 102 -1.37 -12.82 -16.44
CA ALA A 102 -2.07 -12.70 -15.15
C ALA A 102 -1.48 -13.64 -14.08
N GLY A 103 -1.30 -14.93 -14.39
CA GLY A 103 -0.76 -15.90 -13.43
C GLY A 103 0.66 -15.56 -12.96
N ARG A 104 1.52 -15.03 -13.85
CA ARG A 104 2.87 -14.58 -13.48
C ARG A 104 2.81 -13.35 -12.57
N PHE A 105 1.91 -12.43 -12.86
CA PHE A 105 1.66 -11.24 -12.03
C PHE A 105 1.21 -11.65 -10.63
N LEU A 106 0.15 -12.46 -10.51
CA LEU A 106 -0.41 -12.91 -9.23
C LEU A 106 0.62 -13.68 -8.39
N ARG A 107 1.34 -14.63 -9.01
CA ARG A 107 2.40 -15.36 -8.32
C ARG A 107 3.49 -14.44 -7.75
N ARG A 108 3.91 -13.41 -8.48
CA ARG A 108 4.90 -12.43 -8.00
C ARG A 108 4.37 -11.59 -6.85
N ARG A 109 3.08 -11.25 -6.86
CA ARG A 109 2.44 -10.49 -5.77
C ARG A 109 2.28 -11.35 -4.53
N ALA A 110 1.73 -12.55 -4.67
CA ALA A 110 1.61 -13.51 -3.59
C ALA A 110 2.98 -13.78 -2.91
N TRP A 111 4.01 -14.03 -3.71
CA TRP A 111 5.38 -14.25 -3.23
C TRP A 111 5.94 -13.07 -2.43
N ARG A 112 5.60 -11.85 -2.80
CA ARG A 112 6.09 -10.65 -2.12
C ARG A 112 5.31 -10.32 -0.84
N ILE A 113 4.00 -10.62 -0.81
CA ILE A 113 3.08 -10.12 0.22
C ILE A 113 2.80 -11.18 1.27
N LEU A 114 2.49 -12.41 0.87
CA LEU A 114 2.01 -13.43 1.79
C LEU A 114 3.04 -13.87 2.85
N PRO A 115 4.33 -14.11 2.54
CA PRO A 115 5.27 -14.55 3.57
C PRO A 115 5.44 -13.55 4.72
N PRO A 116 5.70 -12.24 4.50
CA PRO A 116 5.75 -11.28 5.60
C PRO A 116 4.38 -11.08 6.26
N TYR A 117 3.27 -11.15 5.51
CA TYR A 117 1.94 -11.08 6.09
C TYR A 117 1.68 -12.22 7.08
N TRP A 118 1.97 -13.47 6.71
CA TRP A 118 1.79 -14.62 7.61
C TRP A 118 2.70 -14.56 8.84
N ALA A 119 3.93 -14.08 8.70
CA ALA A 119 4.80 -13.86 9.84
C ALA A 119 4.21 -12.81 10.81
N ALA A 120 3.67 -11.72 10.28
CA ALA A 120 2.97 -10.70 11.08
C ALA A 120 1.65 -11.23 11.66
N LEU A 121 0.94 -12.10 10.95
CA LEU A 121 -0.26 -12.76 11.47
C LEU A 121 0.06 -13.62 12.68
N VAL A 122 1.10 -14.47 12.59
CA VAL A 122 1.55 -15.29 13.73
C VAL A 122 1.92 -14.40 14.92
N MET A 123 2.70 -13.34 14.69
CA MET A 123 3.05 -12.38 15.75
C MET A 123 1.80 -11.74 16.38
N SER A 124 0.84 -11.32 15.54
CA SER A 124 -0.40 -10.69 16.00
C SER A 124 -1.28 -11.66 16.82
N LEU A 125 -1.37 -12.93 16.41
CA LEU A 125 -2.09 -13.97 17.13
C LEU A 125 -1.44 -14.22 18.49
N VAL A 126 -0.12 -14.35 18.57
CA VAL A 126 0.62 -14.53 19.82
C VAL A 126 0.37 -13.35 20.76
N ILE A 127 0.49 -12.12 20.25
CA ILE A 127 0.23 -10.92 21.07
C ILE A 127 -1.21 -10.86 21.54
N ALA A 128 -2.18 -11.19 20.67
CA ALA A 128 -3.59 -11.18 21.01
C ALA A 128 -3.94 -12.22 22.09
N TRP A 129 -3.34 -13.40 22.05
CA TRP A 129 -3.61 -14.45 23.04
C TRP A 129 -2.91 -14.25 24.39
N PHE A 130 -1.69 -13.72 24.38
CA PHE A 130 -0.85 -13.71 25.58
C PHE A 130 -0.56 -12.31 26.15
N VAL A 131 -0.75 -11.24 25.38
CA VAL A 131 -0.34 -9.89 25.78
C VAL A 131 -1.51 -8.94 25.93
N VAL A 132 -2.41 -8.86 24.96
CA VAL A 132 -3.51 -7.89 24.94
C VAL A 132 -4.75 -8.49 25.57
N SER A 133 -5.42 -7.73 26.47
CA SER A 133 -6.69 -8.16 27.06
C SER A 133 -7.76 -8.41 25.99
N PRO A 134 -8.55 -9.51 26.10
CA PRO A 134 -9.59 -9.86 25.12
C PRO A 134 -10.73 -8.82 25.00
N SER A 135 -10.83 -7.89 25.94
CA SER A 135 -11.97 -6.95 26.08
C SER A 135 -12.22 -6.04 24.87
N HIS A 136 -11.23 -5.87 23.97
CA HIS A 136 -11.34 -4.90 22.86
C HIS A 136 -11.58 -5.55 21.49
N TYR A 137 -11.24 -6.84 21.29
CA TYR A 137 -11.36 -7.51 19.99
C TYR A 137 -11.93 -8.94 20.06
N GLY A 138 -12.17 -9.46 21.26
CA GLY A 138 -12.35 -10.89 21.47
C GLY A 138 -11.06 -11.68 21.18
N LEU A 139 -10.95 -12.90 21.71
CA LEU A 139 -9.84 -13.79 21.39
C LEU A 139 -9.96 -14.29 19.95
N PRO A 140 -8.86 -14.27 19.16
CA PRO A 140 -8.83 -14.94 17.88
C PRO A 140 -9.16 -16.43 18.02
N THR A 141 -10.08 -16.89 17.17
CA THR A 141 -10.55 -18.28 17.12
C THR A 141 -9.89 -19.04 15.96
N ALA A 142 -10.17 -20.35 15.86
CA ALA A 142 -9.78 -21.14 14.67
C ALA A 142 -10.33 -20.53 13.36
N LYS A 143 -11.55 -19.94 13.41
CA LYS A 143 -12.11 -19.17 12.29
C LYS A 143 -11.23 -17.97 11.94
N SER A 144 -10.72 -17.25 12.95
CA SER A 144 -9.81 -16.11 12.73
C SER A 144 -8.52 -16.57 12.02
N VAL A 145 -7.92 -17.66 12.47
CA VAL A 145 -6.71 -18.21 11.86
C VAL A 145 -6.96 -18.57 10.39
N LEU A 146 -8.09 -19.21 10.08
CA LEU A 146 -8.45 -19.60 8.72
C LEU A 146 -8.72 -18.37 7.83
N VAL A 147 -9.59 -17.46 8.26
CA VAL A 147 -10.01 -16.28 7.50
C VAL A 147 -8.82 -15.35 7.21
N TYR A 148 -8.03 -15.03 8.24
CA TYR A 148 -6.84 -14.18 8.08
C TYR A 148 -5.69 -14.93 7.41
N GLY A 149 -5.57 -16.24 7.61
CA GLY A 149 -4.57 -17.07 6.91
C GLY A 149 -4.81 -17.11 5.39
N LEU A 150 -6.07 -17.11 4.96
CA LEU A 150 -6.49 -17.05 3.55
C LEU A 150 -6.59 -15.62 2.99
N VAL A 151 -6.34 -14.58 3.82
CA VAL A 151 -6.48 -13.17 3.45
C VAL A 151 -7.91 -12.82 2.98
N ALA A 152 -8.91 -13.45 3.58
CA ALA A 152 -10.33 -13.35 3.20
C ALA A 152 -11.17 -12.53 4.21
N GLN A 153 -10.53 -11.70 5.02
CA GLN A 153 -11.15 -10.94 6.11
C GLN A 153 -12.04 -9.78 5.66
N ASP A 154 -12.00 -9.37 4.39
CA ASP A 154 -12.96 -8.41 3.84
C ASP A 154 -14.29 -9.08 3.43
N VAL A 155 -14.24 -10.38 3.13
CA VAL A 155 -15.43 -11.16 2.72
C VAL A 155 -16.06 -11.89 3.91
N PHE A 156 -15.24 -12.41 4.82
CA PHE A 156 -15.71 -13.22 5.95
C PHE A 156 -15.36 -12.56 7.28
N THR A 157 -16.38 -12.33 8.10
CA THR A 157 -16.20 -11.78 9.44
C THR A 157 -15.59 -12.80 10.40
N ALA A 158 -14.57 -12.41 11.15
CA ALA A 158 -13.99 -13.17 12.25
C ALA A 158 -13.34 -12.20 13.27
N PRO A 159 -13.19 -12.60 14.56
CA PRO A 159 -12.45 -11.79 15.52
C PRO A 159 -11.05 -11.46 14.99
N THR A 160 -10.73 -10.16 14.95
CA THR A 160 -9.48 -9.71 14.33
C THR A 160 -8.29 -9.88 15.27
N PRO A 161 -7.18 -10.52 14.80
CA PRO A 161 -5.91 -10.53 15.54
C PRO A 161 -5.14 -9.22 15.41
N ASN A 162 -5.46 -8.42 14.39
CA ASN A 162 -4.81 -7.15 14.11
C ASN A 162 -5.75 -6.28 13.27
N GLY A 163 -6.25 -5.19 13.87
CA GLY A 163 -7.20 -4.30 13.23
C GLY A 163 -6.70 -3.60 11.96
N ALA A 164 -5.38 -3.57 11.71
CA ALA A 164 -4.83 -2.99 10.49
C ALA A 164 -4.94 -3.95 9.27
N PHE A 165 -5.21 -5.23 9.46
CA PHE A 165 -5.17 -6.23 8.38
C PHE A 165 -6.34 -6.15 7.39
N TRP A 166 -7.42 -5.43 7.71
CA TRP A 166 -8.57 -5.31 6.82
C TRP A 166 -8.16 -4.82 5.41
N SER A 167 -7.27 -3.84 5.32
CA SER A 167 -6.87 -3.28 4.03
C SER A 167 -5.98 -4.21 3.20
N ILE A 168 -5.30 -5.17 3.84
CA ILE A 168 -4.51 -6.19 3.12
C ILE A 168 -5.46 -7.17 2.41
N GLY A 169 -6.62 -7.50 3.02
CA GLY A 169 -7.69 -8.24 2.36
C GLY A 169 -8.15 -7.52 1.09
N VAL A 170 -8.56 -6.26 1.23
CA VAL A 170 -8.99 -5.40 0.11
C VAL A 170 -7.92 -5.30 -0.97
N GLU A 171 -6.68 -5.04 -0.59
CA GLU A 171 -5.57 -4.92 -1.55
C GLU A 171 -5.34 -6.23 -2.32
N SER A 172 -5.48 -7.37 -1.64
CA SER A 172 -5.34 -8.70 -2.26
C SER A 172 -6.45 -8.98 -3.28
N GLU A 173 -7.68 -8.61 -2.99
CA GLU A 173 -8.81 -8.69 -3.91
C GLU A 173 -8.59 -7.80 -5.14
N LEU A 174 -8.14 -6.56 -4.94
CA LEU A 174 -7.80 -5.65 -6.03
C LEU A 174 -6.66 -6.19 -6.90
N TYR A 175 -5.72 -6.95 -6.33
CA TYR A 175 -4.70 -7.64 -7.13
C TYR A 175 -5.26 -8.78 -7.96
N LEU A 176 -6.24 -9.51 -7.46
CA LEU A 176 -6.94 -10.53 -8.25
C LEU A 176 -7.71 -9.90 -9.42
N LEU A 177 -8.34 -8.76 -9.20
CA LEU A 177 -9.08 -7.99 -10.22
C LEU A 177 -8.17 -7.24 -11.19
N PHE A 178 -6.93 -6.90 -10.81
CA PHE A 178 -6.05 -6.03 -11.60
C PHE A 178 -5.84 -6.48 -13.05
N PRO A 179 -5.63 -7.77 -13.39
CA PRO A 179 -5.49 -8.19 -14.79
C PRO A 179 -6.74 -7.89 -15.63
N LEU A 180 -7.94 -8.03 -15.05
CA LEU A 180 -9.21 -7.70 -15.70
C LEU A 180 -9.35 -6.18 -15.89
N LEU A 181 -9.07 -5.39 -14.85
CA LEU A 181 -9.10 -3.92 -14.92
C LEU A 181 -8.12 -3.41 -15.99
N LEU A 182 -6.97 -4.05 -16.10
CA LEU A 182 -5.97 -3.72 -17.10
C LEU A 182 -6.45 -4.07 -18.54
N LEU A 183 -7.16 -5.17 -18.69
CA LEU A 183 -7.77 -5.56 -19.96
C LEU A 183 -8.84 -4.54 -20.39
N VAL A 184 -9.72 -4.11 -19.49
CA VAL A 184 -10.73 -3.08 -19.72
C VAL A 184 -10.03 -1.76 -20.10
N ARG A 185 -9.00 -1.35 -19.33
CA ARG A 185 -8.20 -0.15 -19.60
C ARG A 185 -7.60 -0.16 -21.01
N ARG A 186 -7.06 -1.32 -21.40
CA ARG A 186 -6.43 -1.50 -22.72
C ARG A 186 -7.41 -1.47 -23.86
N LYS A 187 -8.57 -2.13 -23.72
CA LYS A 187 -9.57 -2.26 -24.80
C LYS A 187 -10.43 -0.99 -24.96
N PHE A 188 -10.83 -0.37 -23.87
CA PHE A 188 -11.87 0.64 -23.86
C PHE A 188 -11.40 2.02 -23.35
N GLY A 189 -10.17 2.13 -22.86
CA GLY A 189 -9.62 3.40 -22.40
C GLY A 189 -9.84 3.68 -20.91
N ALA A 190 -9.31 4.84 -20.46
CA ALA A 190 -9.37 5.23 -19.04
C ALA A 190 -10.77 5.62 -18.59
N ALA A 191 -11.48 6.40 -19.42
CA ALA A 191 -12.81 6.89 -19.08
C ALA A 191 -13.80 5.74 -18.86
N VAL A 192 -13.79 4.74 -19.76
CA VAL A 192 -14.65 3.56 -19.63
C VAL A 192 -14.27 2.74 -18.41
N LEU A 193 -12.97 2.53 -18.13
CA LEU A 193 -12.53 1.82 -16.92
C LEU A 193 -13.03 2.52 -15.65
N VAL A 194 -12.78 3.82 -15.53
CA VAL A 194 -13.22 4.61 -14.39
C VAL A 194 -14.74 4.58 -14.24
N ALA A 195 -15.47 4.82 -15.31
CA ALA A 195 -16.94 4.80 -15.29
C ALA A 195 -17.49 3.42 -14.92
N ALA A 196 -16.99 2.35 -15.54
CA ALA A 196 -17.47 0.98 -15.34
C ALA A 196 -17.25 0.48 -13.89
N VAL A 197 -16.26 1.01 -13.18
CA VAL A 197 -16.00 0.64 -11.77
C VAL A 197 -16.70 1.62 -10.83
N THR A 198 -16.71 2.91 -11.13
CA THR A 198 -17.21 3.94 -10.21
C THR A 198 -18.74 4.06 -10.23
N LEU A 199 -19.37 4.03 -11.41
CA LEU A 199 -20.82 4.26 -11.50
C LEU A 199 -21.65 3.18 -10.79
N PRO A 200 -21.35 1.86 -10.91
CA PRO A 200 -22.09 0.84 -10.14
C PRO A 200 -21.91 1.01 -8.61
N VAL A 201 -20.73 1.41 -8.18
CA VAL A 201 -20.45 1.65 -6.75
C VAL A 201 -21.21 2.86 -6.23
N ILE A 202 -21.26 3.96 -6.99
CA ILE A 202 -22.06 5.14 -6.65
C ILE A 202 -23.54 4.79 -6.63
N ALA A 203 -24.04 4.10 -7.68
CA ALA A 203 -25.42 3.67 -7.74
C ALA A 203 -25.80 2.81 -6.53
N TRP A 204 -24.97 1.83 -6.20
CA TRP A 204 -25.18 1.02 -4.99
C TRP A 204 -25.17 1.87 -3.73
N GLY A 205 -24.22 2.78 -3.57
CA GLY A 205 -24.13 3.69 -2.42
C GLY A 205 -25.37 4.59 -2.28
N MET A 206 -25.99 5.00 -3.37
CA MET A 206 -27.22 5.81 -3.36
C MET A 206 -28.47 5.01 -2.94
N TRP A 207 -28.46 3.69 -3.15
CA TRP A 207 -29.58 2.81 -2.85
C TRP A 207 -29.45 2.13 -1.50
N ALA A 208 -28.23 1.98 -0.98
CA ALA A 208 -27.99 1.36 0.28
C ALA A 208 -28.45 2.26 1.44
N PRO A 209 -29.09 1.70 2.48
CA PRO A 209 -29.54 2.49 3.62
C PRO A 209 -28.35 2.98 4.46
N GLY A 210 -28.51 4.18 5.04
CA GLY A 210 -27.55 4.75 5.99
C GLY A 210 -26.44 5.60 5.37
N ALA A 211 -25.67 6.22 6.24
CA ALA A 211 -24.58 7.12 5.88
C ALA A 211 -23.35 6.39 5.29
N ASN A 212 -23.14 5.16 5.72
CA ASN A 212 -22.09 4.27 5.25
C ASN A 212 -22.70 2.97 4.69
N PRO A 213 -22.91 2.87 3.38
CA PRO A 213 -23.44 1.67 2.73
C PRO A 213 -22.71 0.36 3.09
N VAL A 214 -21.42 0.45 3.40
CA VAL A 214 -20.56 -0.69 3.76
C VAL A 214 -21.01 -1.41 5.04
N GLU A 215 -21.64 -0.71 5.97
CA GLU A 215 -22.12 -1.33 7.22
C GLU A 215 -23.18 -2.41 6.97
N GLY A 216 -23.99 -2.25 5.91
CA GLY A 216 -24.95 -3.25 5.45
C GLY A 216 -24.36 -4.37 4.58
N ALA A 217 -23.10 -4.28 4.18
CA ALA A 217 -22.46 -5.20 3.22
C ALA A 217 -21.57 -6.26 3.90
N ASN A 218 -21.78 -6.57 5.18
CA ASN A 218 -21.03 -7.58 5.95
C ASN A 218 -19.50 -7.40 5.92
N GLY A 219 -19.03 -6.15 5.78
CA GLY A 219 -17.60 -5.81 5.76
C GLY A 219 -17.01 -5.62 4.37
N LEU A 220 -17.69 -6.00 3.30
CA LEU A 220 -17.20 -5.79 1.94
C LEU A 220 -17.05 -4.30 1.62
N THR A 221 -15.91 -3.90 1.07
CA THR A 221 -15.56 -2.49 0.81
C THR A 221 -15.44 -2.14 -0.67
N PRO A 222 -16.48 -2.35 -1.51
CA PRO A 222 -16.41 -2.19 -2.97
C PRO A 222 -16.07 -0.77 -3.41
N HIS A 223 -16.34 0.24 -2.59
CA HIS A 223 -15.99 1.65 -2.87
C HIS A 223 -14.48 1.90 -2.95
N LEU A 224 -13.65 0.97 -2.52
CA LEU A 224 -12.20 1.07 -2.63
C LEU A 224 -11.67 0.63 -4.01
N ALA A 225 -12.50 -0.07 -4.82
CA ALA A 225 -12.13 -0.38 -6.20
C ALA A 225 -12.04 0.87 -7.10
N PRO A 226 -13.00 1.83 -7.10
CA PRO A 226 -12.82 3.14 -7.73
C PRO A 226 -11.58 3.90 -7.28
N VAL A 227 -11.25 3.86 -5.98
CA VAL A 227 -10.06 4.50 -5.42
C VAL A 227 -8.77 3.92 -6.06
N PHE A 228 -8.68 2.61 -6.16
CA PHE A 228 -7.57 1.93 -6.81
C PHE A 228 -7.50 2.24 -8.31
N VAL A 229 -8.66 2.25 -9.01
CA VAL A 229 -8.75 2.58 -10.43
C VAL A 229 -8.38 4.04 -10.72
N ALA A 230 -8.68 4.97 -9.81
CA ALA A 230 -8.21 6.34 -9.90
C ALA A 230 -6.66 6.40 -9.94
N GLY A 231 -6.00 5.62 -9.09
CA GLY A 231 -4.54 5.45 -9.15
C GLY A 231 -4.06 4.88 -10.50
N MET A 232 -4.75 3.88 -11.05
CA MET A 232 -4.43 3.34 -12.39
C MET A 232 -4.57 4.41 -13.48
N ALA A 233 -5.59 5.26 -13.40
CA ALA A 233 -5.77 6.38 -14.33
C ALA A 233 -4.63 7.40 -14.21
N GLY A 234 -4.20 7.71 -12.99
CA GLY A 234 -3.04 8.57 -12.73
C GLY A 234 -1.73 8.06 -13.36
N ALA A 235 -1.51 6.74 -13.37
CA ALA A 235 -0.36 6.16 -14.07
C ALA A 235 -0.38 6.44 -15.58
N GLY A 236 -1.59 6.55 -16.18
CA GLY A 236 -1.75 6.92 -17.57
C GLY A 236 -1.28 8.33 -17.90
N VAL A 237 -1.37 9.25 -16.94
CA VAL A 237 -0.91 10.64 -17.11
C VAL A 237 0.61 10.70 -17.30
N VAL A 238 1.36 9.85 -16.61
CA VAL A 238 2.84 9.83 -16.69
C VAL A 238 3.34 9.46 -18.09
N VAL A 239 2.54 8.69 -18.84
CA VAL A 239 2.87 8.27 -20.22
C VAL A 239 2.08 9.06 -21.27
N ALA A 240 1.28 10.03 -20.87
CA ALA A 240 0.50 10.88 -21.74
C ALA A 240 1.38 11.91 -22.47
N SER A 241 0.75 12.70 -23.37
CA SER A 241 1.41 13.77 -24.09
C SER A 241 2.03 14.81 -23.13
N GLU A 242 3.03 15.52 -23.62
CA GLU A 242 3.73 16.55 -22.83
C GLU A 242 2.75 17.63 -22.34
N ARG A 243 1.73 17.98 -23.12
CA ARG A 243 0.69 18.95 -22.69
C ARG A 243 0.00 18.50 -21.41
N VAL A 244 -0.41 17.22 -21.34
CA VAL A 244 -1.08 16.64 -20.16
C VAL A 244 -0.11 16.55 -18.99
N ARG A 245 1.12 16.11 -19.22
CA ARG A 245 2.13 16.03 -18.15
C ARG A 245 2.51 17.40 -17.58
N ARG A 246 2.38 18.46 -18.39
CA ARG A 246 2.67 19.85 -17.99
C ARG A 246 1.56 20.54 -17.20
N LEU A 247 0.41 19.97 -17.05
CA LEU A 247 -0.64 20.54 -16.21
C LEU A 247 -0.14 20.74 -14.77
N PRO A 248 -0.66 21.73 -14.06
CA PRO A 248 -0.26 22.05 -12.68
C PRO A 248 -0.90 21.06 -11.69
N TRP A 249 -0.52 19.78 -11.78
CA TRP A 249 -1.12 18.68 -11.01
C TRP A 249 -1.18 18.92 -9.51
N GLY A 250 -0.19 19.64 -8.93
CA GLY A 250 -0.21 20.00 -7.52
C GLY A 250 -1.35 20.97 -7.17
N TRP A 251 -1.59 21.99 -7.98
CA TRP A 251 -2.72 22.90 -7.79
C TRP A 251 -4.07 22.20 -8.06
N LEU A 252 -4.13 21.34 -9.06
CA LEU A 252 -5.32 20.54 -9.31
C LEU A 252 -5.63 19.60 -8.14
N ALA A 253 -4.61 19.05 -7.48
CA ALA A 253 -4.79 18.25 -6.27
C ALA A 253 -5.39 19.09 -5.13
N VAL A 254 -4.89 20.31 -4.92
CA VAL A 254 -5.43 21.25 -3.91
C VAL A 254 -6.88 21.61 -4.24
N LEU A 255 -7.18 21.95 -5.48
CA LEU A 255 -8.54 22.27 -5.91
C LEU A 255 -9.50 21.10 -5.74
N ALA A 256 -9.05 19.89 -6.03
CA ALA A 256 -9.87 18.68 -5.84
C ALA A 256 -10.04 18.32 -4.36
N ALA A 257 -9.06 18.61 -3.50
CA ALA A 257 -9.14 18.40 -2.06
C ALA A 257 -10.01 19.44 -1.34
N ALA A 258 -10.06 20.68 -1.86
CA ALA A 258 -10.70 21.80 -1.19
C ALA A 258 -12.19 21.56 -0.85
N PRO A 259 -13.06 21.04 -1.75
CA PRO A 259 -14.45 20.76 -1.41
C PRO A 259 -14.59 19.74 -0.29
N VAL A 260 -13.76 18.68 -0.30
CA VAL A 260 -13.77 17.64 0.74
C VAL A 260 -13.33 18.23 2.08
N ALA A 261 -12.28 19.06 2.07
CA ALA A 261 -11.81 19.76 3.26
C ALA A 261 -12.86 20.72 3.82
N VAL A 262 -13.51 21.52 2.96
CA VAL A 262 -14.58 22.46 3.36
C VAL A 262 -15.74 21.70 3.99
N VAL A 263 -16.21 20.61 3.38
CA VAL A 263 -17.28 19.79 3.94
C VAL A 263 -16.83 19.15 5.26
N GLY A 264 -15.60 18.62 5.33
CA GLY A 264 -15.05 18.03 6.54
C GLY A 264 -14.98 19.01 7.70
N VAL A 265 -14.53 20.25 7.44
CA VAL A 265 -14.50 21.31 8.46
C VAL A 265 -15.90 21.77 8.85
N ALA A 266 -16.80 22.00 7.89
CA ALA A 266 -18.17 22.47 8.13
C ALA A 266 -19.04 21.45 8.86
N ARG A 267 -18.87 20.16 8.57
CA ARG A 267 -19.66 19.06 9.16
C ARG A 267 -18.99 18.43 10.37
N GLY A 268 -17.70 18.65 10.52
CA GLY A 268 -16.89 18.11 11.60
C GLY A 268 -16.43 16.68 11.38
N PHE A 269 -15.51 16.26 12.24
CA PHE A 269 -14.84 14.98 12.16
C PHE A 269 -15.79 13.78 12.24
N VAL A 270 -16.70 13.78 13.22
CA VAL A 270 -17.66 12.68 13.44
C VAL A 270 -18.51 12.42 12.19
N TRP A 271 -18.98 13.50 11.54
CA TRP A 271 -19.72 13.38 10.29
C TRP A 271 -18.85 12.75 9.20
N THR A 272 -17.63 13.22 9.05
CA THR A 272 -16.67 12.73 8.02
C THR A 272 -16.40 11.23 8.18
N VAL A 273 -16.20 10.78 9.42
CA VAL A 273 -16.01 9.35 9.71
C VAL A 273 -17.27 8.54 9.41
N ASN A 274 -18.44 9.04 9.79
CA ASN A 274 -19.70 8.33 9.54
C ASN A 274 -20.10 8.31 8.05
N HIS A 275 -19.40 9.08 7.20
CA HIS A 275 -19.63 9.11 5.74
C HIS A 275 -18.41 8.66 4.93
N TYR A 276 -17.54 7.82 5.51
CA TYR A 276 -16.26 7.44 4.90
C TYR A 276 -16.40 6.86 3.50
N PHE A 277 -17.47 6.16 3.19
CA PHE A 277 -17.75 5.67 1.84
C PHE A 277 -17.67 6.78 0.79
N TRP A 278 -18.36 7.90 1.04
CA TRP A 278 -18.40 9.05 0.13
C TRP A 278 -17.11 9.87 0.19
N VAL A 279 -16.54 10.01 1.37
CA VAL A 279 -15.29 10.76 1.58
C VAL A 279 -14.12 10.06 0.88
N ASP A 280 -14.01 8.74 0.99
CA ASP A 280 -12.97 7.95 0.32
C ASP A 280 -13.05 8.10 -1.20
N LEU A 281 -14.27 8.08 -1.77
CA LEU A 281 -14.48 8.31 -3.20
C LEU A 281 -14.14 9.75 -3.61
N ALA A 282 -14.57 10.73 -2.82
CA ALA A 282 -14.39 12.15 -3.13
C ALA A 282 -12.91 12.59 -3.05
N VAL A 283 -12.12 12.01 -2.15
CA VAL A 283 -10.70 12.38 -1.97
C VAL A 283 -9.77 11.67 -2.97
N ALA A 284 -10.20 10.56 -3.57
CA ALA A 284 -9.37 9.77 -4.48
C ALA A 284 -8.81 10.56 -5.68
N PRO A 285 -9.56 11.46 -6.36
CA PRO A 285 -9.02 12.33 -7.39
C PRO A 285 -7.89 13.23 -6.90
N ALA A 286 -8.06 13.85 -5.74
CA ALA A 286 -7.03 14.73 -5.15
C ALA A 286 -5.75 13.95 -4.84
N MET A 287 -5.86 12.78 -4.23
CA MET A 287 -4.73 11.88 -3.96
C MET A 287 -4.05 11.41 -5.24
N THR A 288 -4.82 11.09 -6.27
CA THR A 288 -4.28 10.72 -7.59
C THR A 288 -3.49 11.85 -8.21
N MET A 289 -4.04 13.06 -8.20
CA MET A 289 -3.36 14.25 -8.74
C MET A 289 -2.09 14.60 -7.96
N LEU A 290 -2.08 14.41 -6.64
CA LEU A 290 -0.88 14.57 -5.81
C LEU A 290 0.22 13.57 -6.21
N ILE A 291 -0.14 12.29 -6.40
CA ILE A 291 0.81 11.25 -6.85
C ILE A 291 1.35 11.59 -8.25
N VAL A 292 0.49 12.05 -9.15
CA VAL A 292 0.90 12.50 -10.50
C VAL A 292 1.84 13.70 -10.43
N ALA A 293 1.56 14.68 -9.56
CA ALA A 293 2.41 15.85 -9.36
C ALA A 293 3.84 15.45 -8.93
N VAL A 294 3.94 14.52 -7.98
CA VAL A 294 5.23 13.97 -7.53
C VAL A 294 5.89 13.16 -8.65
N ALA A 295 5.13 12.28 -9.33
CA ALA A 295 5.64 11.41 -10.38
C ALA A 295 6.13 12.15 -11.63
N THR A 296 5.57 13.33 -11.91
CA THR A 296 6.02 14.20 -13.02
C THR A 296 7.19 15.11 -12.62
N GLY A 297 7.62 15.11 -11.36
CA GLY A 297 8.83 15.79 -10.88
C GLY A 297 8.73 17.32 -10.83
N ARG A 298 7.53 17.89 -10.95
CA ARG A 298 7.34 19.33 -11.12
C ARG A 298 7.53 20.17 -9.86
N SER A 299 7.46 19.57 -8.68
CA SER A 299 7.82 20.24 -7.43
C SER A 299 9.16 19.74 -6.95
N ALA A 300 10.24 20.37 -7.41
CA ALA A 300 11.60 19.96 -7.04
C ALA A 300 11.82 19.90 -5.52
N VAL A 301 11.22 20.82 -4.76
CA VAL A 301 11.31 20.85 -3.30
C VAL A 301 10.64 19.62 -2.68
N ILE A 302 9.41 19.29 -3.09
CA ILE A 302 8.68 18.13 -2.59
C ILE A 302 9.40 16.83 -2.97
N VAL A 303 9.81 16.71 -4.22
CA VAL A 303 10.55 15.52 -4.68
C VAL A 303 11.87 15.37 -3.92
N ARG A 304 12.63 16.47 -3.72
CA ARG A 304 13.87 16.46 -2.94
C ARG A 304 13.63 16.00 -1.49
N PHE A 305 12.58 16.49 -0.84
CA PHE A 305 12.19 16.06 0.50
C PHE A 305 11.84 14.57 0.52
N LEU A 306 10.95 14.11 -0.38
CA LEU A 306 10.50 12.72 -0.45
C LEU A 306 11.61 11.73 -0.86
N THR A 307 12.64 12.21 -1.53
CA THR A 307 13.81 11.39 -1.92
C THR A 307 14.96 11.45 -0.92
N ALA A 308 14.85 12.26 0.13
CA ALA A 308 15.83 12.31 1.22
C ALA A 308 15.97 10.91 1.87
N ARG A 309 17.19 10.59 2.34
CA ARG A 309 17.50 9.28 2.91
C ARG A 309 16.51 8.80 3.96
N PRO A 310 16.10 9.63 4.97
CA PRO A 310 15.14 9.19 5.97
C PRO A 310 13.78 8.81 5.37
N MET A 311 13.27 9.61 4.43
CA MET A 311 11.97 9.38 3.78
C MET A 311 11.98 8.12 2.91
N ARG A 312 13.07 7.90 2.18
CA ARG A 312 13.26 6.70 1.38
C ARG A 312 13.36 5.45 2.27
N SER A 313 14.14 5.51 3.34
CA SER A 313 14.28 4.42 4.31
C SER A 313 12.93 4.06 4.94
N LEU A 314 12.16 5.07 5.36
CA LEU A 314 10.80 4.86 5.87
C LEU A 314 9.87 4.23 4.84
N GLY A 315 9.98 4.64 3.58
CA GLY A 315 9.24 4.06 2.46
C GLY A 315 9.59 2.58 2.21
N ASP A 316 10.86 2.24 2.30
CA ASP A 316 11.33 0.86 2.16
C ASP A 316 10.80 -0.06 3.28
N LEU A 317 10.55 0.50 4.46
CA LEU A 317 10.04 -0.20 5.64
C LEU A 317 8.50 -0.13 5.74
N SER A 318 7.84 0.64 4.92
CA SER A 318 6.42 1.00 5.06
C SER A 318 5.49 -0.21 5.17
N TYR A 319 5.75 -1.28 4.41
CA TYR A 319 4.95 -2.50 4.47
C TYR A 319 5.15 -3.25 5.77
N SER A 320 6.38 -3.49 6.18
CA SER A 320 6.69 -4.12 7.48
C SER A 320 6.16 -3.30 8.65
N LEU A 321 6.32 -1.97 8.61
CA LEU A 321 5.79 -1.06 9.62
C LEU A 321 4.26 -1.16 9.70
N TYR A 322 3.57 -1.17 8.56
CA TYR A 322 2.12 -1.33 8.51
C TYR A 322 1.66 -2.66 9.12
N LEU A 323 2.39 -3.75 8.88
CA LEU A 323 2.01 -5.07 9.37
C LEU A 323 2.13 -5.22 10.88
N ILE A 324 3.16 -4.64 11.51
CA ILE A 324 3.52 -4.96 12.90
C ILE A 324 3.26 -3.86 13.92
N HIS A 325 2.98 -2.61 13.50
CA HIS A 325 2.84 -1.49 14.44
C HIS A 325 1.70 -1.67 15.44
N LEU A 326 0.54 -2.15 14.97
CA LEU A 326 -0.65 -2.17 15.82
C LEU A 326 -0.51 -3.13 17.01
N PRO A 327 -0.05 -4.38 16.88
CA PRO A 327 0.24 -5.22 18.05
C PRO A 327 1.23 -4.59 19.04
N ILE A 328 2.22 -3.83 18.54
CA ILE A 328 3.19 -3.12 19.40
C ILE A 328 2.51 -1.97 20.13
N VAL A 329 1.75 -1.14 19.43
CA VAL A 329 0.98 -0.02 20.02
C VAL A 329 0.04 -0.55 21.12
N MET A 330 -0.69 -1.62 20.84
CA MET A 330 -1.60 -2.25 21.81
C MET A 330 -0.85 -2.78 23.03
N ALA A 331 0.28 -3.43 22.85
CA ALA A 331 1.10 -3.92 23.96
C ALA A 331 1.59 -2.77 24.85
N VAL A 332 2.05 -1.66 24.25
CA VAL A 332 2.51 -0.48 25.00
C VAL A 332 1.37 0.16 25.78
N ILE A 333 0.21 0.38 25.15
CA ILE A 333 -0.94 1.04 25.77
C ILE A 333 -1.50 0.20 26.93
N HIS A 334 -1.62 -1.12 26.78
CA HIS A 334 -2.31 -1.96 27.74
C HIS A 334 -1.40 -2.59 28.79
N ARG A 335 -0.09 -2.76 28.53
CA ARG A 335 0.83 -3.45 29.43
C ARG A 335 1.92 -2.57 30.00
N VAL A 336 2.27 -1.47 29.36
CA VAL A 336 3.39 -0.62 29.81
C VAL A 336 2.87 0.71 30.38
N ALA A 337 2.11 1.45 29.58
CA ALA A 337 1.66 2.81 29.93
C ALA A 337 0.91 2.88 31.29
N PRO A 338 -0.01 1.95 31.64
CA PRO A 338 -0.75 2.02 32.90
C PRO A 338 0.13 1.97 34.17
N HIS A 339 1.35 1.44 34.07
CA HIS A 339 2.29 1.34 35.17
C HIS A 339 3.25 2.54 35.29
N VAL A 340 3.27 3.41 34.26
CA VAL A 340 4.28 4.48 34.15
C VAL A 340 3.65 5.86 34.16
N VAL A 341 2.49 6.03 33.52
CA VAL A 341 1.86 7.34 33.28
C VAL A 341 0.36 7.33 33.57
N GLY A 342 -0.21 8.51 33.80
CA GLY A 342 -1.66 8.72 33.92
C GLY A 342 -2.39 8.54 32.59
N ARG A 343 -3.73 8.47 32.64
CA ARG A 343 -4.59 8.28 31.47
C ARG A 343 -4.67 9.54 30.58
N GLY A 344 -5.13 9.38 29.34
CA GLY A 344 -5.36 10.47 28.41
C GLY A 344 -4.06 10.96 27.74
N LEU A 345 -3.82 12.26 27.74
CA LEU A 345 -2.68 12.87 27.06
C LEU A 345 -1.30 12.32 27.52
N PRO A 346 -1.04 12.08 28.83
CA PRO A 346 0.20 11.43 29.24
C PRO A 346 0.38 10.04 28.63
N THR A 347 -0.66 9.21 28.58
CA THR A 347 -0.61 7.90 27.92
C THR A 347 -0.31 8.04 26.43
N PHE A 348 -0.94 9.01 25.76
CA PHE A 348 -0.72 9.25 24.32
C PHE A 348 0.73 9.64 24.05
N LEU A 349 1.28 10.60 24.79
CA LEU A 349 2.66 11.06 24.60
C LEU A 349 3.67 9.96 24.92
N PHE A 350 3.43 9.19 25.97
CA PHE A 350 4.25 8.04 26.30
C PHE A 350 4.21 6.97 25.21
N THR A 351 3.00 6.61 24.74
CA THR A 351 2.82 5.65 23.66
C THR A 351 3.50 6.12 22.38
N LEU A 352 3.36 7.40 22.04
CA LEU A 352 4.05 7.98 20.89
C LEU A 352 5.58 7.90 21.04
N GLY A 353 6.11 8.25 22.23
CA GLY A 353 7.55 8.22 22.51
C GLY A 353 8.16 6.81 22.56
N VAL A 354 7.37 5.79 22.87
CA VAL A 354 7.83 4.41 23.00
C VAL A 354 7.41 3.56 21.81
N ALA A 355 6.10 3.51 21.50
CA ALA A 355 5.59 2.60 20.48
C ALA A 355 6.04 2.98 19.07
N LEU A 356 6.20 4.27 18.76
CA LEU A 356 6.65 4.70 17.44
C LEU A 356 8.10 4.24 17.15
N PRO A 357 9.11 4.58 17.96
CA PRO A 357 10.48 4.10 17.70
C PRO A 357 10.60 2.58 17.78
N VAL A 358 9.89 1.92 18.69
CA VAL A 358 9.87 0.44 18.78
C VAL A 358 9.24 -0.15 17.52
N SER A 359 8.15 0.43 16.98
CA SER A 359 7.54 -0.02 15.73
C SER A 359 8.46 0.17 14.54
N VAL A 360 9.19 1.29 14.45
CA VAL A 360 10.14 1.55 13.36
C VAL A 360 11.34 0.60 13.43
N LEU A 361 11.91 0.40 14.62
CA LEU A 361 13.00 -0.54 14.83
C LEU A 361 12.54 -1.98 14.57
N GLY A 362 11.38 -2.36 15.11
CA GLY A 362 10.76 -3.66 14.87
C GLY A 362 10.50 -3.89 13.38
N ALA A 363 10.00 -2.89 12.65
CA ALA A 363 9.79 -2.96 11.21
C ALA A 363 11.10 -3.15 10.45
N TRP A 364 12.17 -2.51 10.87
CA TRP A 364 13.49 -2.67 10.27
C TRP A 364 14.04 -4.11 10.45
N LEU A 365 13.91 -4.67 11.65
CA LEU A 365 14.29 -6.06 11.92
C LEU A 365 13.39 -7.03 11.15
N PHE A 366 12.09 -6.83 11.23
CA PHE A 366 11.09 -7.65 10.55
C PHE A 366 11.27 -7.63 9.03
N ALA A 367 11.51 -6.46 8.43
CA ALA A 367 11.77 -6.34 7.01
C ALA A 367 13.01 -7.15 6.57
N ARG A 368 14.08 -7.12 7.36
CA ARG A 368 15.31 -7.88 7.05
C ARG A 368 15.08 -9.39 7.02
N VAL A 369 14.25 -9.89 7.93
CA VAL A 369 14.01 -11.33 8.08
C VAL A 369 12.89 -11.82 7.16
N PHE A 370 11.78 -11.08 7.07
CA PHE A 370 10.54 -11.58 6.45
C PHE A 370 10.12 -10.86 5.16
N GLU A 371 10.62 -9.64 4.85
CA GLU A 371 10.23 -8.92 3.64
C GLU A 371 11.34 -8.91 2.57
N LEU A 372 12.53 -8.45 2.93
CA LEU A 372 13.63 -8.26 1.97
C LEU A 372 14.07 -9.55 1.26
N PRO A 373 14.11 -10.73 1.93
CA PRO A 373 14.45 -11.97 1.25
C PRO A 373 13.50 -12.30 0.10
N PHE A 374 12.18 -12.08 0.29
CA PHE A 374 11.17 -12.33 -0.72
C PHE A 374 11.05 -11.21 -1.76
N LYS A 375 11.44 -9.98 -1.41
CA LYS A 375 11.53 -8.85 -2.35
C LYS A 375 12.71 -9.01 -3.32
N ARG A 376 13.85 -9.53 -2.84
CA ARG A 376 15.08 -9.73 -3.62
C ARG A 376 15.07 -11.00 -4.45
N ASN A 377 14.56 -12.10 -3.90
CA ASN A 377 14.55 -13.41 -4.51
C ASN A 377 13.16 -13.73 -5.09
N ARG A 378 13.10 -14.04 -6.37
CA ARG A 378 11.82 -14.23 -7.09
C ARG A 378 11.30 -15.69 -7.06
N SER A 379 11.98 -16.59 -6.36
CA SER A 379 11.60 -18.00 -6.22
C SER A 379 12.25 -18.62 -4.99
N TRP A 380 11.68 -19.74 -4.52
CA TRP A 380 12.24 -20.51 -3.41
C TRP A 380 13.67 -20.98 -3.69
N ARG A 381 13.94 -21.46 -4.91
CA ARG A 381 15.30 -21.88 -5.31
C ARG A 381 16.33 -20.75 -5.19
N ALA A 382 15.98 -19.55 -5.66
CA ALA A 382 16.85 -18.38 -5.54
C ALA A 382 17.06 -17.97 -4.08
N LEU A 383 16.02 -18.07 -3.23
CA LEU A 383 16.10 -17.77 -1.81
C LEU A 383 17.06 -18.73 -1.07
N VAL A 384 16.95 -20.03 -1.34
CA VAL A 384 17.82 -21.06 -0.73
C VAL A 384 19.27 -20.89 -1.21
N ALA A 385 19.49 -20.63 -2.49
CA ALA A 385 20.83 -20.36 -3.03
C ALA A 385 21.49 -19.15 -2.38
N ALA A 386 20.75 -18.05 -2.21
CA ALA A 386 21.24 -16.82 -1.56
C ALA A 386 21.53 -16.94 -0.05
N ARG A 387 21.05 -18.01 0.62
CA ARG A 387 21.37 -18.29 2.03
C ARG A 387 22.61 -19.17 2.20
N ARG A 388 23.05 -19.81 1.11
CA ARG A 388 24.23 -20.70 1.10
C ARG A 388 25.50 -20.00 0.62
N SER A 389 25.36 -18.83 0.00
CA SER A 389 26.43 -17.92 -0.39
C SER A 389 26.67 -16.87 0.71
#